data_f309f47d0fc102113d2cecf5b51b4229
#
_entry.id   f309f47d0fc102113d2cecf5b51b4229
#
_cell.length_a   1.000
_cell.length_b   1.000
_cell.length_c   1.000
_cell.angle_alpha   90.00
_cell.angle_beta   90.00
_cell.angle_gamma   90.00
#
_symmetry.space_group_name_H-M   'P 1'
#
loop_
_entity.id
_entity.type
_entity.pdbx_description
1 polymer ?
#
loop_
_entity_poly.entity_id
_entity_poly.type
_entity_poly.pdbx_seq_one_letter_code
_entity_poly.pdbx_strand_id
1 'polypeptide(L)'
;MSANNPQTLEWQALSSEHHLAPFSDYKQLKEKGPRIITRAEGVYLWDSEGNKILDGMSGLWCVAIGYGREELADAASKQMRELPYYNLFFQTAHPPVLELAKAISEIAPQGMNHVFFTGSGSEGNDTMLRMVRHYWALKGQPNKKTIISRVNGYHGSTVAGASLGGMTYMHEQGDLPIPGVVHIPQPYWFGEGGDMTPDEFGIWAAEQLEKKILELGVENVGAFIAEPIQGAGGVIVPPDSYWPKIKEVLSRYDILFAADEVICGFGRTSEWFGSDFYGLKPDMMTIAKGLTSGYVPMGGLIVRDEIVAVLNEGGDFNHGFTYSGHPVAAAVALENIRILREEKIVERVRSETAPYLQKRLRELSDHPLVGEVRGVGLLGAIELVKDKATRERYTDKGAGMICRTFCFDNGLIMRAVGDTMIIAPPLVISFAQIDELVEKARKCLDLTLAVLQG
;
A
#
# COMPACT_ATOMS: atom_id res chain seq x y z
N MET A 1 24.22 13.78 5.22
CA MET A 1 25.30 14.49 4.46
C MET A 1 25.01 15.97 4.51
N SER A 2 26.01 16.83 4.73
CA SER A 2 25.84 18.26 4.54
C SER A 2 25.72 18.56 3.05
N ALA A 3 24.73 19.35 2.64
CA ALA A 3 24.60 19.79 1.26
C ALA A 3 25.76 20.73 0.92
N ASN A 4 26.44 20.46 -0.18
CA ASN A 4 27.55 21.26 -0.67
C ASN A 4 27.19 22.05 -1.95
N ASN A 5 26.13 21.66 -2.66
CA ASN A 5 25.66 22.31 -3.85
C ASN A 5 24.83 23.56 -3.49
N PRO A 6 25.18 24.77 -3.95
CA PRO A 6 24.42 25.98 -3.66
C PRO A 6 22.94 25.90 -4.03
N GLN A 7 22.60 25.21 -5.11
CA GLN A 7 21.21 25.01 -5.53
C GLN A 7 20.44 24.12 -4.55
N THR A 8 21.09 23.10 -3.97
CA THR A 8 20.48 22.27 -2.92
C THR A 8 20.15 23.10 -1.69
N LEU A 9 21.07 23.97 -1.26
CA LEU A 9 20.86 24.86 -0.11
C LEU A 9 19.70 25.82 -0.35
N GLU A 10 19.58 26.37 -1.56
CA GLU A 10 18.45 27.24 -1.95
C GLU A 10 17.12 26.46 -1.87
N TRP A 11 17.03 25.25 -2.43
CA TRP A 11 15.81 24.44 -2.35
C TRP A 11 15.47 24.02 -0.92
N GLN A 12 16.46 23.74 -0.08
CA GLN A 12 16.25 23.45 1.33
C GLN A 12 15.71 24.67 2.09
N ALA A 13 16.19 25.88 1.77
CA ALA A 13 15.65 27.12 2.31
C ALA A 13 14.19 27.32 1.90
N LEU A 14 13.87 27.18 0.60
CA LEU A 14 12.48 27.23 0.10
C LEU A 14 11.57 26.21 0.80
N SER A 15 12.08 24.99 1.03
CA SER A 15 11.32 23.96 1.77
C SER A 15 11.05 24.40 3.20
N SER A 16 12.03 24.95 3.88
CA SER A 16 11.90 25.43 5.27
C SER A 16 10.95 26.61 5.41
N GLU A 17 10.87 27.48 4.41
CA GLU A 17 10.09 28.73 4.44
C GLU A 17 8.66 28.56 3.95
N HIS A 18 8.42 27.64 2.97
CA HIS A 18 7.17 27.62 2.22
C HIS A 18 6.48 26.24 2.13
N HIS A 19 7.14 25.15 2.53
CA HIS A 19 6.62 23.81 2.31
C HIS A 19 6.37 23.04 3.62
N LEU A 20 5.15 22.57 3.82
CA LEU A 20 4.79 21.64 4.89
C LEU A 20 4.80 20.21 4.34
N ALA A 21 5.87 19.48 4.58
CA ALA A 21 6.02 18.10 4.10
C ALA A 21 5.11 17.13 4.88
N PRO A 22 4.44 16.17 4.19
CA PRO A 22 3.61 15.19 4.86
C PRO A 22 4.46 14.21 5.69
N PHE A 23 3.88 13.67 6.78
CA PHE A 23 4.53 12.69 7.68
C PHE A 23 5.93 13.09 8.14
N SER A 24 6.11 14.36 8.50
CA SER A 24 7.42 14.93 8.86
C SER A 24 7.42 15.60 10.22
N ASP A 25 8.53 15.46 10.94
CA ASP A 25 8.88 16.34 12.06
C ASP A 25 9.43 17.64 11.48
N TYR A 26 8.64 18.71 11.56
CA TYR A 26 8.99 20.00 10.96
C TYR A 26 10.23 20.65 11.59
N LYS A 27 10.51 20.40 12.87
CA LYS A 27 11.72 20.90 13.54
C LYS A 27 12.96 20.21 12.97
N GLN A 28 12.95 18.88 12.88
CA GLN A 28 14.06 18.13 12.28
C GLN A 28 14.24 18.47 10.79
N LEU A 29 13.13 18.64 10.06
CA LEU A 29 13.18 19.00 8.64
C LEU A 29 13.83 20.39 8.45
N LYS A 30 13.51 21.35 9.31
CA LYS A 30 14.13 22.69 9.30
C LYS A 30 15.62 22.66 9.65
N GLU A 31 16.03 21.82 10.60
CA GLU A 31 17.43 21.71 11.04
C GLU A 31 18.31 20.98 10.02
N LYS A 32 17.81 19.92 9.38
CA LYS A 32 18.59 19.04 8.51
C LYS A 32 18.39 19.30 7.01
N GLY A 33 17.29 19.95 6.64
CA GLY A 33 16.81 20.04 5.26
C GLY A 33 16.31 18.70 4.69
N PRO A 34 15.43 18.72 3.68
CA PRO A 34 15.06 17.53 2.94
C PRO A 34 16.15 17.10 1.97
N ARG A 35 16.19 15.82 1.62
CA ARG A 35 16.93 15.35 0.43
C ARG A 35 16.13 15.75 -0.81
N ILE A 36 16.76 16.43 -1.74
CA ILE A 36 16.12 16.92 -2.96
C ILE A 36 16.35 15.90 -4.08
N ILE A 37 15.29 15.26 -4.56
CA ILE A 37 15.33 14.33 -5.71
C ILE A 37 15.05 15.13 -6.98
N THR A 38 15.91 15.02 -7.97
CA THR A 38 15.87 15.85 -9.19
C THR A 38 15.64 15.06 -10.46
N ARG A 39 15.96 13.75 -10.46
CA ARG A 39 15.83 12.88 -11.65
C ARG A 39 15.53 11.45 -11.23
N ALA A 40 14.85 10.72 -12.12
CA ALA A 40 14.59 9.29 -11.96
C ALA A 40 14.64 8.58 -13.31
N GLU A 41 15.12 7.31 -13.34
CA GLU A 41 15.20 6.48 -14.54
C GLU A 41 15.27 4.99 -14.16
N GLY A 42 14.46 4.14 -14.77
CA GLY A 42 14.39 2.73 -14.47
C GLY A 42 14.03 2.47 -13.00
N VAL A 43 14.98 1.98 -12.21
CA VAL A 43 14.82 1.75 -10.76
C VAL A 43 15.68 2.69 -9.91
N TYR A 44 16.23 3.73 -10.50
CA TYR A 44 17.14 4.64 -9.83
C TYR A 44 16.62 6.07 -9.76
N LEU A 45 17.02 6.74 -8.69
CA LEU A 45 16.81 8.17 -8.46
C LEU A 45 18.17 8.88 -8.41
N TRP A 46 18.17 10.19 -8.66
CA TRP A 46 19.31 11.06 -8.42
C TRP A 46 18.88 12.23 -7.55
N ASP A 47 19.68 12.49 -6.53
CA ASP A 47 19.48 13.68 -5.72
C ASP A 47 20.22 14.91 -6.33
N SER A 48 19.99 16.06 -5.75
CA SER A 48 20.59 17.33 -6.20
C SER A 48 22.11 17.43 -5.98
N GLU A 49 22.71 16.53 -5.21
CA GLU A 49 24.14 16.37 -5.05
C GLU A 49 24.76 15.44 -6.11
N GLY A 50 23.93 14.86 -7.00
CA GLY A 50 24.36 13.95 -8.06
C GLY A 50 24.48 12.48 -7.62
N ASN A 51 24.10 12.14 -6.39
CA ASN A 51 24.15 10.75 -5.93
C ASN A 51 23.09 9.91 -6.62
N LYS A 52 23.53 8.77 -7.18
CA LYS A 52 22.66 7.73 -7.75
C LYS A 52 22.17 6.80 -6.62
N ILE A 53 20.88 6.61 -6.53
CA ILE A 53 20.22 5.90 -5.44
C ILE A 53 19.31 4.82 -6.03
N LEU A 54 19.48 3.56 -5.59
CA LEU A 54 18.56 2.48 -5.93
C LEU A 54 17.28 2.64 -5.13
N ASP A 55 16.13 2.71 -5.82
CA ASP A 55 14.84 2.86 -5.19
C ASP A 55 14.25 1.51 -4.77
N GLY A 56 14.55 1.09 -3.55
CA GLY A 56 13.98 -0.12 -2.96
C GLY A 56 12.53 0.02 -2.48
N MET A 57 11.85 1.15 -2.78
CA MET A 57 10.49 1.43 -2.31
C MET A 57 9.49 1.84 -3.41
N SER A 58 9.92 1.85 -4.69
CA SER A 58 9.07 2.31 -5.81
C SER A 58 8.43 3.69 -5.55
N GLY A 59 9.25 4.67 -5.13
CA GLY A 59 8.75 5.90 -4.56
C GLY A 59 8.06 5.63 -3.22
N LEU A 60 6.78 5.36 -3.26
CA LEU A 60 5.99 4.93 -2.09
C LEU A 60 5.02 3.79 -2.50
N TRP A 61 5.58 2.64 -2.90
CA TRP A 61 4.87 1.48 -3.50
C TRP A 61 4.11 1.81 -4.80
N CYS A 62 4.44 2.90 -5.49
CA CYS A 62 3.69 3.37 -6.65
C CYS A 62 4.28 2.88 -7.97
N VAL A 63 5.60 3.07 -8.16
CA VAL A 63 6.27 2.94 -9.45
C VAL A 63 6.45 1.46 -9.82
N ALA A 64 5.45 0.88 -10.47
CA ALA A 64 5.45 -0.52 -10.88
C ALA A 64 6.37 -0.75 -12.09
N ILE A 65 6.17 0.00 -13.18
CA ILE A 65 6.87 -0.20 -14.46
C ILE A 65 8.18 0.59 -14.59
N GLY A 66 8.69 1.16 -13.49
CA GLY A 66 9.91 1.97 -13.47
C GLY A 66 9.69 3.43 -13.86
N TYR A 67 10.74 4.20 -13.70
CA TYR A 67 10.79 5.62 -14.04
C TYR A 67 11.20 5.85 -15.50
N GLY A 68 10.81 6.99 -16.08
CA GLY A 68 11.25 7.42 -17.41
C GLY A 68 10.55 6.71 -18.57
N ARG A 69 9.33 6.19 -18.38
CA ARG A 69 8.52 5.60 -19.47
C ARG A 69 7.90 6.71 -20.32
N GLU A 70 8.45 6.91 -21.51
CA GLU A 70 7.99 7.94 -22.45
C GLU A 70 6.55 7.69 -22.90
N GLU A 71 6.13 6.43 -23.00
CA GLU A 71 4.78 6.06 -23.41
C GLU A 71 3.70 6.66 -22.49
N LEU A 72 3.97 6.70 -21.17
CA LEU A 72 3.05 7.33 -20.21
C LEU A 72 3.02 8.85 -20.35
N ALA A 73 4.19 9.47 -20.60
CA ALA A 73 4.29 10.91 -20.83
C ALA A 73 3.54 11.30 -22.12
N ASP A 74 3.69 10.52 -23.18
CA ASP A 74 3.01 10.73 -24.45
C ASP A 74 1.49 10.55 -24.33
N ALA A 75 1.03 9.52 -23.63
CA ALA A 75 -0.39 9.31 -23.34
C ALA A 75 -0.99 10.51 -22.60
N ALA A 76 -0.29 11.01 -21.57
CA ALA A 76 -0.71 12.20 -20.82
C ALA A 76 -0.76 13.44 -21.72
N SER A 77 0.31 13.71 -22.49
CA SER A 77 0.42 14.86 -23.38
C SER A 77 -0.66 14.87 -24.47
N LYS A 78 -0.91 13.70 -25.08
CA LYS A 78 -1.96 13.52 -26.09
C LYS A 78 -3.33 13.85 -25.50
N GLN A 79 -3.66 13.24 -24.37
CA GLN A 79 -4.96 13.42 -23.72
C GLN A 79 -5.17 14.86 -23.24
N MET A 80 -4.13 15.54 -22.73
CA MET A 80 -4.21 16.95 -22.35
C MET A 80 -4.57 17.88 -23.51
N ARG A 81 -4.12 17.56 -24.73
CA ARG A 81 -4.45 18.35 -25.92
C ARG A 81 -5.86 18.09 -26.45
N GLU A 82 -6.36 16.87 -26.28
CA GLU A 82 -7.67 16.47 -26.78
C GLU A 82 -8.79 16.86 -25.79
N LEU A 83 -8.69 16.41 -24.54
CA LEU A 83 -9.64 16.72 -23.48
C LEU A 83 -8.89 16.79 -22.13
N PRO A 84 -8.43 17.97 -21.71
CA PRO A 84 -7.64 18.12 -20.48
C PRO A 84 -8.43 17.79 -19.22
N TYR A 85 -9.71 18.13 -19.19
CA TYR A 85 -10.61 17.85 -18.07
C TYR A 85 -12.07 17.91 -18.53
N TYR A 86 -12.88 16.96 -18.03
CA TYR A 86 -14.33 17.08 -17.87
C TYR A 86 -14.78 16.19 -16.71
N ASN A 87 -15.86 16.58 -16.03
CA ASN A 87 -16.36 15.84 -14.89
C ASN A 87 -17.19 14.61 -15.29
N LEU A 88 -17.40 13.68 -14.33
CA LEU A 88 -18.24 12.49 -14.48
C LEU A 88 -19.61 12.63 -13.82
N PHE A 89 -20.00 13.83 -13.40
CA PHE A 89 -21.30 14.08 -12.77
C PHE A 89 -22.39 14.30 -13.82
N PHE A 90 -23.63 14.22 -13.38
CA PHE A 90 -24.81 14.60 -14.18
C PHE A 90 -24.92 13.83 -15.49
N GLN A 91 -24.68 12.51 -15.43
CA GLN A 91 -24.79 11.59 -16.60
C GLN A 91 -23.80 11.90 -17.72
N THR A 92 -22.63 12.42 -17.39
CA THR A 92 -21.55 12.63 -18.35
C THR A 92 -20.43 11.62 -18.14
N ALA A 93 -19.73 11.27 -19.21
CA ALA A 93 -18.55 10.42 -19.22
C ALA A 93 -17.64 10.81 -20.40
N HIS A 94 -16.45 10.23 -20.45
CA HIS A 94 -15.52 10.39 -21.57
C HIS A 94 -14.86 9.05 -21.90
N PRO A 95 -14.41 8.82 -23.16
CA PRO A 95 -13.89 7.53 -23.61
C PRO A 95 -12.79 6.95 -22.72
N PRO A 96 -11.71 7.69 -22.33
CA PRO A 96 -10.64 7.10 -21.53
C PRO A 96 -11.08 6.45 -20.22
N VAL A 97 -12.06 7.02 -19.51
CA VAL A 97 -12.53 6.45 -18.25
C VAL A 97 -13.37 5.19 -18.45
N LEU A 98 -14.15 5.15 -19.51
CA LEU A 98 -14.97 3.97 -19.84
C LEU A 98 -14.09 2.80 -20.29
N GLU A 99 -13.09 3.08 -21.13
CA GLU A 99 -12.10 2.10 -21.57
C GLU A 99 -11.26 1.60 -20.40
N LEU A 100 -10.87 2.49 -19.49
CA LEU A 100 -10.15 2.11 -18.26
C LEU A 100 -11.00 1.22 -17.34
N ALA A 101 -12.28 1.53 -17.15
CA ALA A 101 -13.17 0.68 -16.35
C ALA A 101 -13.24 -0.73 -16.93
N LYS A 102 -13.35 -0.86 -18.26
CA LYS A 102 -13.30 -2.14 -18.96
C LYS A 102 -11.94 -2.84 -18.76
N ALA A 103 -10.83 -2.14 -18.98
CA ALA A 103 -9.49 -2.73 -18.84
C ALA A 103 -9.23 -3.25 -17.40
N ILE A 104 -9.74 -2.55 -16.38
CA ILE A 104 -9.68 -2.99 -14.99
C ILE A 104 -10.55 -4.23 -14.76
N SER A 105 -11.78 -4.26 -15.27
CA SER A 105 -12.67 -5.44 -15.12
C SER A 105 -12.09 -6.71 -15.73
N GLU A 106 -11.26 -6.59 -16.78
CA GLU A 106 -10.60 -7.73 -17.44
C GLU A 106 -9.44 -8.33 -16.62
N ILE A 107 -8.89 -7.60 -15.65
CA ILE A 107 -7.81 -8.07 -14.77
C ILE A 107 -8.28 -8.32 -13.34
N ALA A 108 -9.45 -7.81 -12.98
CA ALA A 108 -10.05 -7.98 -11.65
C ALA A 108 -10.61 -9.41 -11.45
N PRO A 109 -10.75 -9.87 -10.20
CA PRO A 109 -11.44 -11.13 -9.91
C PRO A 109 -12.85 -11.18 -10.53
N GLN A 110 -13.29 -12.39 -10.90
CA GLN A 110 -14.59 -12.60 -11.55
C GLN A 110 -15.75 -11.96 -10.78
N GLY A 111 -16.61 -11.21 -11.48
CA GLY A 111 -17.76 -10.50 -10.94
C GLY A 111 -17.43 -9.10 -10.41
N MET A 112 -16.18 -8.66 -10.46
CA MET A 112 -15.73 -7.33 -10.07
C MET A 112 -15.71 -6.41 -11.32
N ASN A 113 -16.89 -6.04 -11.84
CA ASN A 113 -17.02 -5.42 -13.16
C ASN A 113 -17.21 -3.90 -13.17
N HIS A 114 -17.41 -3.27 -12.01
CA HIS A 114 -17.73 -1.86 -11.93
C HIS A 114 -16.66 -1.09 -11.18
N VAL A 115 -16.29 0.10 -11.65
CA VAL A 115 -15.25 0.93 -11.01
C VAL A 115 -15.80 2.32 -10.73
N PHE A 116 -15.73 2.71 -9.46
CA PHE A 116 -15.94 4.09 -9.03
C PHE A 116 -14.58 4.76 -8.92
N PHE A 117 -14.25 5.69 -9.82
CA PHE A 117 -12.95 6.35 -9.83
C PHE A 117 -12.84 7.48 -8.81
N THR A 118 -11.62 7.65 -8.26
CA THR A 118 -11.26 8.65 -7.26
C THR A 118 -9.87 9.23 -7.57
N GLY A 119 -9.43 10.25 -6.84
CA GLY A 119 -8.10 10.82 -7.00
C GLY A 119 -7.00 10.09 -6.19
N SER A 120 -7.37 9.21 -5.27
CA SER A 120 -6.44 8.52 -4.36
C SER A 120 -7.05 7.28 -3.72
N GLY A 121 -6.21 6.43 -3.10
CA GLY A 121 -6.69 5.31 -2.28
C GLY A 121 -7.45 5.76 -1.03
N SER A 122 -7.09 6.93 -0.44
CA SER A 122 -7.82 7.51 0.69
C SER A 122 -9.27 7.82 0.32
N GLU A 123 -9.48 8.49 -0.81
CA GLU A 123 -10.81 8.76 -1.35
C GLU A 123 -11.55 7.47 -1.75
N GLY A 124 -10.83 6.46 -2.23
CA GLY A 124 -11.38 5.12 -2.51
C GLY A 124 -11.95 4.46 -1.25
N ASN A 125 -11.25 4.54 -0.14
CA ASN A 125 -11.71 4.00 1.14
C ASN A 125 -12.83 4.84 1.78
N ASP A 126 -12.82 6.17 1.61
CA ASP A 126 -13.97 7.01 1.98
C ASP A 126 -15.22 6.62 1.18
N THR A 127 -15.05 6.36 -0.12
CA THR A 127 -16.14 5.89 -1.01
C THR A 127 -16.65 4.52 -0.56
N MET A 128 -15.74 3.58 -0.24
CA MET A 128 -16.09 2.25 0.27
C MET A 128 -16.94 2.35 1.54
N LEU A 129 -16.53 3.12 2.54
CA LEU A 129 -17.27 3.29 3.79
C LEU A 129 -18.68 3.84 3.54
N ARG A 130 -18.80 4.85 2.68
CA ARG A 130 -20.11 5.43 2.32
C ARG A 130 -20.96 4.44 1.54
N MET A 131 -20.38 3.71 0.61
CA MET A 131 -21.09 2.73 -0.22
C MET A 131 -21.60 1.54 0.61
N VAL A 132 -20.82 1.03 1.55
CA VAL A 132 -21.24 -0.02 2.49
C VAL A 132 -22.48 0.42 3.28
N ARG A 133 -22.44 1.62 3.85
CA ARG A 133 -23.57 2.15 4.63
C ARG A 133 -24.82 2.38 3.77
N HIS A 134 -24.62 2.86 2.55
CA HIS A 134 -25.72 3.07 1.59
C HIS A 134 -26.34 1.75 1.13
N TYR A 135 -25.50 0.78 0.77
CA TYR A 135 -25.93 -0.57 0.39
C TYR A 135 -26.83 -1.21 1.46
N TRP A 136 -26.40 -1.21 2.73
CA TRP A 136 -27.18 -1.81 3.80
C TRP A 136 -28.48 -1.04 4.11
N ALA A 137 -28.47 0.28 3.94
CA ALA A 137 -29.70 1.08 4.04
C ALA A 137 -30.72 0.68 2.97
N LEU A 138 -30.27 0.50 1.71
CA LEU A 138 -31.13 0.04 0.60
C LEU A 138 -31.65 -1.38 0.84
N LYS A 139 -30.84 -2.24 1.48
CA LYS A 139 -31.27 -3.60 1.91
C LYS A 139 -32.23 -3.60 3.10
N GLY A 140 -32.66 -2.43 3.60
CA GLY A 140 -33.51 -2.32 4.76
C GLY A 140 -32.83 -2.61 6.10
N GLN A 141 -31.48 -2.60 6.14
CA GLN A 141 -30.66 -2.90 7.31
C GLN A 141 -29.76 -1.69 7.71
N PRO A 142 -30.32 -0.50 7.99
CA PRO A 142 -29.55 0.73 8.20
C PRO A 142 -28.65 0.71 9.45
N ASN A 143 -28.80 -0.26 10.34
CA ASN A 143 -27.96 -0.45 11.51
C ASN A 143 -26.63 -1.12 11.17
N LYS A 144 -26.51 -1.84 10.06
CA LYS A 144 -25.26 -2.42 9.55
C LYS A 144 -24.29 -1.37 9.01
N LYS A 145 -23.76 -0.54 9.88
CA LYS A 145 -22.91 0.61 9.53
C LYS A 145 -21.52 0.58 10.16
N THR A 146 -21.25 -0.38 11.05
CA THR A 146 -19.95 -0.54 11.68
C THR A 146 -19.00 -1.27 10.73
N ILE A 147 -17.81 -0.72 10.57
CA ILE A 147 -16.72 -1.33 9.79
C ILE A 147 -15.67 -1.85 10.77
N ILE A 148 -15.31 -3.11 10.63
CA ILE A 148 -14.19 -3.71 11.36
C ILE A 148 -12.95 -3.61 10.51
N SER A 149 -11.83 -3.20 11.10
CA SER A 149 -10.51 -3.12 10.47
C SER A 149 -9.45 -3.74 11.39
N ARG A 150 -8.17 -3.60 11.06
CA ARG A 150 -7.06 -4.18 11.84
C ARG A 150 -6.14 -3.11 12.41
N VAL A 151 -5.60 -3.36 13.60
CA VAL A 151 -4.48 -2.60 14.16
C VAL A 151 -3.34 -2.54 13.14
N ASN A 152 -2.62 -1.42 13.07
CA ASN A 152 -1.56 -1.12 12.09
C ASN A 152 -1.97 -1.23 10.60
N GLY A 153 -3.26 -1.39 10.26
CA GLY A 153 -3.74 -1.21 8.91
C GLY A 153 -3.58 0.25 8.46
N TYR A 154 -3.35 0.47 7.16
CA TYR A 154 -3.28 1.81 6.59
C TYR A 154 -4.28 1.93 5.44
N HIS A 155 -5.28 2.78 5.60
CA HIS A 155 -6.35 2.94 4.62
C HIS A 155 -6.52 4.37 4.11
N GLY A 156 -5.57 5.25 4.41
CA GLY A 156 -5.55 6.62 3.91
C GLY A 156 -5.33 7.68 4.99
N SER A 157 -5.35 8.95 4.57
CA SER A 157 -5.12 10.11 5.44
C SER A 157 -6.31 11.07 5.52
N THR A 158 -7.42 10.79 4.82
CA THR A 158 -8.72 11.44 5.09
C THR A 158 -9.22 11.03 6.47
N VAL A 159 -10.17 11.76 7.04
CA VAL A 159 -10.73 11.41 8.37
C VAL A 159 -11.29 9.99 8.39
N ALA A 160 -12.00 9.56 7.34
CA ALA A 160 -12.48 8.19 7.27
C ALA A 160 -11.36 7.19 6.99
N GLY A 161 -10.47 7.49 6.03
CA GLY A 161 -9.31 6.62 5.74
C GLY A 161 -8.40 6.41 6.94
N ALA A 162 -8.08 7.47 7.70
CA ALA A 162 -7.30 7.38 8.94
C ALA A 162 -8.03 6.65 10.06
N SER A 163 -9.38 6.80 10.13
CA SER A 163 -10.19 6.04 11.09
C SER A 163 -10.25 4.55 10.76
N LEU A 164 -10.37 4.18 9.48
CA LEU A 164 -10.31 2.80 9.01
C LEU A 164 -8.92 2.20 9.25
N GLY A 165 -7.86 2.99 9.09
CA GLY A 165 -6.52 2.62 9.52
C GLY A 165 -6.46 2.37 11.02
N GLY A 166 -5.52 1.52 11.46
CA GLY A 166 -5.34 1.18 12.88
C GLY A 166 -4.01 1.69 13.45
N MET A 167 -3.45 2.75 12.88
CA MET A 167 -2.19 3.34 13.34
C MET A 167 -2.43 4.31 14.49
N THR A 168 -2.07 3.91 15.71
CA THR A 168 -2.33 4.64 16.96
C THR A 168 -1.92 6.10 16.90
N TYR A 169 -0.72 6.38 16.38
CA TYR A 169 -0.21 7.76 16.28
C TYR A 169 -1.04 8.68 15.36
N MET A 170 -1.75 8.13 14.37
CA MET A 170 -2.69 8.90 13.54
C MET A 170 -3.99 9.16 14.29
N HIS A 171 -4.43 8.21 15.10
CA HIS A 171 -5.64 8.36 15.91
C HIS A 171 -5.47 9.41 17.00
N GLU A 172 -4.34 9.38 17.71
CA GLU A 172 -4.01 10.34 18.79
C GLU A 172 -3.94 11.80 18.30
N GLN A 173 -3.52 12.02 17.07
CA GLN A 173 -3.43 13.36 16.47
C GLN A 173 -4.76 13.94 16.00
N GLY A 174 -5.81 13.13 15.86
CA GLY A 174 -7.05 13.55 15.22
C GLY A 174 -8.32 13.16 15.96
N ASP A 175 -8.20 12.69 17.21
CA ASP A 175 -9.35 12.16 17.98
C ASP A 175 -10.12 11.09 17.17
N LEU A 176 -9.38 10.12 16.63
CA LEU A 176 -9.90 9.03 15.80
C LEU A 176 -9.88 7.70 16.58
N PRO A 177 -10.63 6.68 16.16
CA PRO A 177 -11.46 6.62 14.95
C PRO A 177 -12.84 7.29 15.12
N ILE A 178 -13.47 7.65 14.00
CA ILE A 178 -14.87 8.09 14.00
C ILE A 178 -15.81 6.98 14.49
N PRO A 179 -17.00 7.31 15.04
CA PRO A 179 -17.99 6.32 15.47
C PRO A 179 -18.37 5.35 14.34
N GLY A 180 -18.44 4.05 14.70
CA GLY A 180 -18.75 2.97 13.76
C GLY A 180 -17.53 2.42 13.01
N VAL A 181 -16.32 2.73 13.46
CA VAL A 181 -15.10 2.03 13.04
C VAL A 181 -14.43 1.40 14.26
N VAL A 182 -14.09 0.13 14.18
CA VAL A 182 -13.45 -0.63 15.28
C VAL A 182 -12.32 -1.49 14.74
N HIS A 183 -11.36 -1.82 15.60
CA HIS A 183 -10.17 -2.55 15.20
C HIS A 183 -10.04 -3.88 15.94
N ILE A 184 -9.52 -4.88 15.25
CA ILE A 184 -9.10 -6.18 15.78
C ILE A 184 -7.59 -6.33 15.68
N PRO A 185 -6.96 -7.26 16.41
CA PRO A 185 -5.53 -7.55 16.27
C PRO A 185 -5.11 -7.82 14.84
N GLN A 186 -3.87 -7.46 14.51
CA GLN A 186 -3.24 -7.73 13.23
C GLN A 186 -2.65 -9.15 13.19
N PRO A 187 -2.47 -9.77 12.00
CA PRO A 187 -1.89 -11.12 11.91
C PRO A 187 -0.35 -11.08 11.91
N TYR A 188 0.27 -10.44 12.90
CA TYR A 188 1.71 -10.22 13.01
C TYR A 188 2.36 -11.19 13.99
N TRP A 189 2.57 -12.43 13.53
CA TRP A 189 3.09 -13.51 14.36
C TRP A 189 4.45 -13.20 15.00
N PHE A 190 5.42 -12.68 14.24
CA PHE A 190 6.77 -12.45 14.78
C PHE A 190 6.77 -11.51 16.00
N GLY A 191 5.95 -10.45 15.96
CA GLY A 191 5.89 -9.46 17.03
C GLY A 191 4.85 -9.75 18.12
N GLU A 192 3.81 -10.54 17.82
CA GLU A 192 2.63 -10.68 18.69
C GLU A 192 2.27 -12.15 19.00
N GLY A 193 2.91 -13.12 18.32
CA GLY A 193 2.57 -14.54 18.46
C GLY A 193 2.94 -15.18 19.80
N GLY A 194 3.85 -14.56 20.57
CA GLY A 194 4.32 -15.17 21.82
C GLY A 194 4.86 -16.58 21.59
N ASP A 195 4.36 -17.55 22.35
CA ASP A 195 4.75 -18.96 22.26
C ASP A 195 3.94 -19.74 21.21
N MET A 196 2.94 -19.12 20.56
CA MET A 196 2.14 -19.77 19.52
C MET A 196 2.97 -20.03 18.26
N THR A 197 2.73 -21.16 17.61
CA THR A 197 3.20 -21.39 16.26
C THR A 197 2.55 -20.40 15.27
N PRO A 198 3.13 -20.16 14.07
CA PRO A 198 2.50 -19.31 13.07
C PRO A 198 1.04 -19.70 12.76
N ASP A 199 0.76 -21.00 12.62
CA ASP A 199 -0.57 -21.49 12.30
C ASP A 199 -1.57 -21.27 13.44
N GLU A 200 -1.19 -21.56 14.69
CA GLU A 200 -2.03 -21.28 15.86
C GLU A 200 -2.36 -19.79 15.98
N PHE A 201 -1.35 -18.94 15.79
CA PHE A 201 -1.54 -17.49 15.83
C PHE A 201 -2.42 -17.00 14.69
N GLY A 202 -2.25 -17.53 13.47
CA GLY A 202 -3.08 -17.18 12.32
C GLY A 202 -4.57 -17.49 12.56
N ILE A 203 -4.87 -18.66 13.13
CA ILE A 203 -6.23 -19.05 13.53
C ILE A 203 -6.74 -18.08 14.61
N TRP A 204 -5.96 -17.89 15.69
CA TRP A 204 -6.33 -17.00 16.80
C TRP A 204 -6.64 -15.59 16.32
N ALA A 205 -5.77 -15.01 15.46
CA ALA A 205 -5.94 -13.66 14.93
C ALA A 205 -7.19 -13.53 14.06
N ALA A 206 -7.50 -14.56 13.25
CA ALA A 206 -8.70 -14.60 12.44
C ALA A 206 -9.99 -14.74 13.29
N GLU A 207 -9.95 -15.51 14.37
CA GLU A 207 -11.07 -15.68 15.31
C GLU A 207 -11.43 -14.38 16.04
N GLN A 208 -10.49 -13.41 16.15
CA GLN A 208 -10.80 -12.10 16.70
C GLN A 208 -11.84 -11.35 15.85
N LEU A 209 -11.92 -11.63 14.54
CA LEU A 209 -12.99 -11.08 13.69
C LEU A 209 -14.35 -11.61 14.14
N GLU A 210 -14.52 -12.93 14.28
CA GLU A 210 -15.78 -13.52 14.72
C GLU A 210 -16.18 -13.03 16.11
N LYS A 211 -15.24 -13.04 17.05
CA LYS A 211 -15.47 -12.51 18.40
C LYS A 211 -15.97 -11.08 18.38
N LYS A 212 -15.38 -10.21 17.55
CA LYS A 212 -15.79 -8.82 17.44
C LYS A 212 -17.15 -8.66 16.78
N ILE A 213 -17.48 -9.45 15.77
CA ILE A 213 -18.82 -9.46 15.14
C ILE A 213 -19.89 -9.82 16.19
N LEU A 214 -19.66 -10.85 16.99
CA LEU A 214 -20.61 -11.28 18.03
C LEU A 214 -20.74 -10.27 19.17
N GLU A 215 -19.63 -9.64 19.56
CA GLU A 215 -19.62 -8.56 20.58
C GLU A 215 -20.46 -7.36 20.15
N LEU A 216 -20.37 -6.97 18.88
CA LEU A 216 -21.07 -5.81 18.32
C LEU A 216 -22.55 -6.10 17.97
N GLY A 217 -22.89 -7.37 17.79
CA GLY A 217 -24.13 -7.83 17.18
C GLY A 217 -24.05 -7.83 15.65
N VAL A 218 -24.37 -8.95 15.04
CA VAL A 218 -24.27 -9.18 13.58
C VAL A 218 -25.05 -8.11 12.78
N GLU A 219 -26.20 -7.69 13.32
CA GLU A 219 -27.06 -6.69 12.73
C GLU A 219 -26.48 -5.27 12.70
N ASN A 220 -25.35 -5.04 13.35
CA ASN A 220 -24.66 -3.73 13.41
C ASN A 220 -23.37 -3.68 12.55
N VAL A 221 -22.88 -4.83 12.09
CA VAL A 221 -21.64 -4.93 11.33
C VAL A 221 -21.93 -4.94 9.83
N GLY A 222 -21.44 -3.90 9.12
CA GLY A 222 -21.63 -3.75 7.69
C GLY A 222 -20.52 -4.37 6.85
N ALA A 223 -19.26 -4.23 7.28
CA ALA A 223 -18.14 -4.76 6.53
C ALA A 223 -16.92 -5.04 7.41
N PHE A 224 -16.03 -5.90 6.89
CA PHE A 224 -14.64 -6.02 7.28
C PHE A 224 -13.76 -5.47 6.17
N ILE A 225 -12.81 -4.57 6.50
CA ILE A 225 -11.79 -4.06 5.56
C ILE A 225 -10.42 -4.58 5.94
N ALA A 226 -9.64 -5.02 4.95
CA ALA A 226 -8.27 -5.49 5.17
C ALA A 226 -7.40 -5.39 3.92
N GLU A 227 -6.12 -5.05 4.11
CA GLU A 227 -5.06 -5.26 3.11
C GLU A 227 -4.75 -6.78 3.04
N PRO A 228 -4.59 -7.41 1.87
CA PRO A 228 -4.11 -8.80 1.78
C PRO A 228 -2.80 -9.03 2.53
N ILE A 229 -1.88 -8.07 2.44
CA ILE A 229 -0.65 -7.94 3.24
C ILE A 229 -0.62 -6.51 3.76
N GLN A 230 -0.49 -6.30 5.07
CA GLN A 230 -0.40 -4.95 5.64
C GLN A 230 0.94 -4.31 5.25
N GLY A 231 0.90 -3.44 4.24
CA GLY A 231 2.12 -2.86 3.67
C GLY A 231 2.76 -1.83 4.58
N ALA A 232 2.06 -0.74 4.85
CA ALA A 232 2.56 0.39 5.65
C ALA A 232 2.82 0.03 7.12
N GLY A 233 2.11 -0.97 7.64
CA GLY A 233 2.30 -1.51 8.99
C GLY A 233 3.59 -2.32 9.19
N GLY A 234 4.36 -2.59 8.11
CA GLY A 234 5.63 -3.30 8.19
C GLY A 234 5.74 -4.54 7.30
N VAL A 235 5.04 -4.57 6.17
CA VAL A 235 4.92 -5.74 5.28
C VAL A 235 4.58 -6.99 6.11
N ILE A 236 3.45 -6.90 6.80
CA ILE A 236 2.95 -7.99 7.65
C ILE A 236 2.27 -9.01 6.76
N VAL A 237 3.01 -10.08 6.47
CA VAL A 237 2.50 -11.26 5.76
C VAL A 237 1.77 -12.12 6.78
N PRO A 238 0.46 -12.34 6.61
CA PRO A 238 -0.29 -13.17 7.56
C PRO A 238 0.16 -14.63 7.48
N PRO A 239 0.12 -15.39 8.59
CA PRO A 239 0.31 -16.83 8.56
C PRO A 239 -0.66 -17.54 7.58
N ASP A 240 -0.25 -18.67 7.02
CA ASP A 240 -1.02 -19.38 5.98
C ASP A 240 -2.43 -19.77 6.44
N SER A 241 -2.62 -20.01 7.73
CA SER A 241 -3.91 -20.34 8.34
C SER A 241 -4.87 -19.15 8.47
N TYR A 242 -4.39 -17.90 8.37
CA TYR A 242 -5.19 -16.70 8.64
C TYR A 242 -6.33 -16.50 7.62
N TRP A 243 -5.99 -16.38 6.34
CA TRP A 243 -7.00 -16.09 5.31
C TRP A 243 -8.03 -17.22 5.10
N PRO A 244 -7.66 -18.51 5.14
CA PRO A 244 -8.65 -19.59 5.14
C PRO A 244 -9.66 -19.44 6.28
N LYS A 245 -9.21 -19.11 7.50
CA LYS A 245 -10.08 -18.91 8.66
C LYS A 245 -10.94 -17.64 8.55
N ILE A 246 -10.40 -16.54 8.04
CA ILE A 246 -11.18 -15.32 7.73
C ILE A 246 -12.31 -15.62 6.73
N LYS A 247 -12.02 -16.38 5.66
CA LYS A 247 -13.05 -16.79 4.67
C LYS A 247 -14.14 -17.62 5.32
N GLU A 248 -13.78 -18.53 6.23
CA GLU A 248 -14.74 -19.32 7.00
C GLU A 248 -15.65 -18.42 7.85
N VAL A 249 -15.08 -17.45 8.59
CA VAL A 249 -15.85 -16.49 9.40
C VAL A 249 -16.78 -15.67 8.52
N LEU A 250 -16.27 -15.06 7.45
CA LEU A 250 -17.08 -14.22 6.55
C LEU A 250 -18.24 -15.00 5.90
N SER A 251 -18.07 -16.31 5.64
CA SER A 251 -19.12 -17.15 5.06
C SER A 251 -20.31 -17.41 6.00
N ARG A 252 -20.12 -17.23 7.32
CA ARG A 252 -21.15 -17.46 8.33
C ARG A 252 -22.07 -16.26 8.55
N TYR A 253 -21.55 -15.06 8.24
CA TYR A 253 -22.22 -13.81 8.55
C TYR A 253 -22.45 -13.02 7.27
N ASP A 254 -23.63 -12.41 7.15
CA ASP A 254 -23.98 -11.53 6.04
C ASP A 254 -23.34 -10.14 6.27
N ILE A 255 -22.01 -10.05 6.09
CA ILE A 255 -21.22 -8.81 6.13
C ILE A 255 -20.35 -8.71 4.88
N LEU A 256 -20.09 -7.49 4.41
CA LEU A 256 -19.29 -7.29 3.23
C LEU A 256 -17.78 -7.42 3.54
N PHE A 257 -17.01 -7.85 2.56
CA PHE A 257 -15.55 -7.85 2.61
C PHE A 257 -14.98 -6.83 1.62
N ALA A 258 -14.27 -5.83 2.12
CA ALA A 258 -13.52 -4.87 1.33
C ALA A 258 -12.03 -5.16 1.40
N ALA A 259 -11.41 -5.48 0.26
CA ALA A 259 -9.96 -5.63 0.17
C ALA A 259 -9.30 -4.30 -0.18
N ASP A 260 -8.34 -3.85 0.61
CA ASP A 260 -7.49 -2.72 0.25
C ASP A 260 -6.30 -3.20 -0.57
N GLU A 261 -6.40 -3.06 -1.89
CA GLU A 261 -5.40 -3.48 -2.87
C GLU A 261 -4.44 -2.35 -3.29
N VAL A 262 -4.48 -1.23 -2.59
CA VAL A 262 -3.70 -0.02 -2.92
C VAL A 262 -2.20 -0.32 -2.98
N ILE A 263 -1.67 -1.21 -2.13
CA ILE A 263 -0.27 -1.66 -2.15
C ILE A 263 -0.12 -3.00 -2.88
N CYS A 264 -1.01 -3.96 -2.62
CA CYS A 264 -0.87 -5.34 -3.10
C CYS A 264 -1.19 -5.51 -4.58
N GLY A 265 -1.99 -4.62 -5.17
CA GLY A 265 -2.44 -4.71 -6.55
C GLY A 265 -1.36 -4.47 -7.61
N PHE A 266 -1.73 -4.72 -8.86
CA PHE A 266 -0.96 -4.47 -10.08
C PHE A 266 0.40 -5.19 -10.12
N GLY A 267 0.44 -6.47 -9.72
CA GLY A 267 1.62 -7.33 -9.85
C GLY A 267 2.52 -7.42 -8.63
N ARG A 268 2.29 -6.61 -7.59
CA ARG A 268 3.15 -6.50 -6.42
C ARG A 268 3.31 -7.83 -5.65
N THR A 269 2.26 -8.63 -5.58
CA THR A 269 2.22 -9.94 -4.90
C THR A 269 2.43 -11.14 -5.84
N SER A 270 2.93 -10.91 -7.06
CA SER A 270 3.08 -11.92 -8.13
C SER A 270 1.78 -12.29 -8.86
N GLU A 271 0.67 -11.68 -8.49
CA GLU A 271 -0.63 -11.75 -9.15
C GLU A 271 -1.12 -10.34 -9.47
N TRP A 272 -2.18 -10.20 -10.28
CA TRP A 272 -2.76 -8.88 -10.54
C TRP A 272 -3.19 -8.20 -9.27
N PHE A 273 -3.76 -8.97 -8.32
CA PHE A 273 -4.16 -8.48 -6.99
C PHE A 273 -3.73 -9.45 -5.88
N GLY A 274 -3.51 -8.93 -4.69
CA GLY A 274 -3.24 -9.76 -3.52
C GLY A 274 -4.41 -10.66 -3.18
N SER A 275 -5.62 -10.27 -3.54
CA SER A 275 -6.83 -11.09 -3.43
C SER A 275 -6.73 -12.36 -4.28
N ASP A 276 -6.15 -12.28 -5.50
CA ASP A 276 -5.91 -13.46 -6.34
C ASP A 276 -4.88 -14.39 -5.69
N PHE A 277 -3.81 -13.83 -5.14
CA PHE A 277 -2.76 -14.60 -4.49
C PHE A 277 -3.28 -15.44 -3.31
N TYR A 278 -4.18 -14.89 -2.50
CA TYR A 278 -4.77 -15.59 -1.35
C TYR A 278 -6.13 -16.27 -1.66
N GLY A 279 -6.60 -16.21 -2.90
CA GLY A 279 -7.90 -16.75 -3.30
C GLY A 279 -9.06 -16.11 -2.52
N LEU A 280 -8.99 -14.79 -2.29
CA LEU A 280 -10.03 -14.00 -1.63
C LEU A 280 -11.14 -13.65 -2.63
N LYS A 281 -12.34 -13.42 -2.12
CA LYS A 281 -13.51 -13.00 -2.90
C LYS A 281 -14.10 -11.74 -2.28
N PRO A 282 -13.45 -10.56 -2.45
CA PRO A 282 -13.97 -9.33 -1.90
C PRO A 282 -15.25 -8.88 -2.62
N ASP A 283 -16.08 -8.14 -1.92
CA ASP A 283 -17.25 -7.46 -2.48
C ASP A 283 -16.86 -6.11 -3.06
N MET A 284 -15.81 -5.50 -2.53
CA MET A 284 -15.22 -4.24 -2.98
C MET A 284 -13.70 -4.32 -2.90
N MET A 285 -13.00 -3.64 -3.83
CA MET A 285 -11.53 -3.54 -3.82
C MET A 285 -11.10 -2.09 -4.04
N THR A 286 -10.35 -1.52 -3.10
CA THR A 286 -9.76 -0.18 -3.28
C THR A 286 -8.44 -0.29 -4.01
N ILE A 287 -8.25 0.50 -5.07
CA ILE A 287 -7.06 0.54 -5.93
C ILE A 287 -6.49 1.95 -6.03
N ALA A 288 -5.17 2.05 -6.17
CA ALA A 288 -4.43 3.29 -6.48
C ALA A 288 -2.99 2.94 -6.89
N LYS A 289 -2.01 3.81 -6.63
CA LYS A 289 -0.55 3.57 -6.77
C LYS A 289 -0.14 2.88 -8.07
N GLY A 290 -0.05 1.55 -8.05
CA GLY A 290 0.30 0.74 -9.22
C GLY A 290 -0.63 0.92 -10.41
N LEU A 291 -1.84 1.42 -10.22
CA LEU A 291 -2.79 1.75 -11.28
C LEU A 291 -2.20 2.70 -12.34
N THR A 292 -1.42 3.69 -11.93
CA THR A 292 -0.77 4.67 -12.81
C THR A 292 0.75 4.62 -12.72
N SER A 293 1.31 3.65 -12.01
CA SER A 293 2.74 3.61 -11.65
C SER A 293 3.27 4.92 -11.02
N GLY A 294 2.40 5.69 -10.38
CA GLY A 294 2.76 6.94 -9.72
C GLY A 294 3.01 8.13 -10.65
N TYR A 295 2.83 7.97 -11.98
CA TYR A 295 3.05 9.07 -12.94
C TYR A 295 2.02 10.18 -12.80
N VAL A 296 0.79 9.84 -12.48
CA VAL A 296 -0.29 10.79 -12.15
C VAL A 296 -1.14 10.23 -11.01
N PRO A 297 -1.73 11.09 -10.15
CA PRO A 297 -2.59 10.61 -9.07
C PRO A 297 -3.91 10.08 -9.62
N MET A 298 -4.27 8.87 -9.21
CA MET A 298 -5.57 8.23 -9.46
C MET A 298 -5.79 7.10 -8.47
N GLY A 299 -7.05 6.86 -8.14
CA GLY A 299 -7.54 5.71 -7.38
C GLY A 299 -8.91 5.28 -7.85
N GLY A 300 -9.46 4.29 -7.20
CA GLY A 300 -10.80 3.79 -7.47
C GLY A 300 -11.25 2.74 -6.48
N LEU A 301 -12.52 2.42 -6.56
CA LEU A 301 -13.16 1.32 -5.87
C LEU A 301 -13.76 0.39 -6.92
N ILE A 302 -13.26 -0.83 -7.03
CA ILE A 302 -13.86 -1.88 -7.86
C ILE A 302 -14.97 -2.52 -7.04
N VAL A 303 -16.14 -2.70 -7.64
CA VAL A 303 -17.36 -3.14 -6.96
C VAL A 303 -17.95 -4.33 -7.68
N ARG A 304 -18.38 -5.32 -6.91
CA ARG A 304 -19.01 -6.55 -7.40
C ARG A 304 -20.42 -6.28 -7.96
N ASP A 305 -20.80 -7.06 -8.98
CA ASP A 305 -22.08 -6.94 -9.69
C ASP A 305 -23.28 -6.99 -8.74
N GLU A 306 -23.26 -7.85 -7.73
CA GLU A 306 -24.35 -8.00 -6.76
C GLU A 306 -24.55 -6.75 -5.90
N ILE A 307 -23.47 -6.02 -5.59
CA ILE A 307 -23.57 -4.74 -4.88
C ILE A 307 -24.21 -3.70 -5.81
N VAL A 308 -23.72 -3.60 -7.04
CA VAL A 308 -24.20 -2.62 -8.03
C VAL A 308 -25.68 -2.88 -8.37
N ALA A 309 -26.12 -4.13 -8.43
CA ALA A 309 -27.52 -4.47 -8.63
C ALA A 309 -28.42 -3.83 -7.56
N VAL A 310 -27.99 -3.83 -6.29
CA VAL A 310 -28.73 -3.16 -5.19
C VAL A 310 -28.68 -1.62 -5.32
N LEU A 311 -27.52 -1.07 -5.68
CA LEU A 311 -27.37 0.39 -5.85
C LEU A 311 -28.25 0.91 -6.98
N ASN A 312 -28.45 0.15 -8.06
CA ASN A 312 -29.29 0.52 -9.20
C ASN A 312 -30.78 0.71 -8.83
N GLU A 313 -31.25 0.06 -7.77
CA GLU A 313 -32.62 0.21 -7.26
C GLU A 313 -32.76 1.39 -6.29
N GLY A 314 -31.65 2.02 -5.88
CA GLY A 314 -31.60 2.94 -4.75
C GLY A 314 -31.68 4.44 -5.09
N GLY A 315 -31.78 4.80 -6.34
CA GLY A 315 -31.71 6.21 -6.77
C GLY A 315 -30.28 6.78 -6.69
N ASP A 316 -30.15 8.09 -6.49
CA ASP A 316 -28.85 8.77 -6.56
C ASP A 316 -27.93 8.42 -5.39
N PHE A 317 -26.73 7.94 -5.70
CA PHE A 317 -25.63 7.89 -4.74
C PHE A 317 -24.93 9.24 -4.71
N ASN A 318 -25.37 10.15 -3.83
CA ASN A 318 -24.88 11.51 -3.72
C ASN A 318 -23.45 11.59 -3.18
N HIS A 319 -22.48 11.11 -3.97
CA HIS A 319 -21.07 11.03 -3.64
C HIS A 319 -20.20 11.10 -4.89
N GLY A 320 -19.07 11.80 -4.80
CA GLY A 320 -18.08 11.93 -5.85
C GLY A 320 -17.09 13.04 -5.54
N PHE A 321 -15.99 13.05 -6.27
CA PHE A 321 -14.94 14.06 -6.17
C PHE A 321 -14.82 14.77 -7.51
N THR A 322 -14.48 16.05 -7.49
CA THR A 322 -14.34 16.87 -8.71
C THR A 322 -13.42 16.22 -9.75
N TYR A 323 -12.34 15.59 -9.29
CA TYR A 323 -11.36 14.96 -10.17
C TYR A 323 -11.53 13.43 -10.32
N SER A 324 -12.68 12.88 -9.92
CA SER A 324 -13.03 11.48 -10.18
C SER A 324 -12.87 11.14 -11.65
N GLY A 325 -12.04 10.13 -11.96
CA GLY A 325 -11.85 9.67 -13.33
C GLY A 325 -11.25 10.71 -14.28
N HIS A 326 -10.33 11.55 -13.82
CA HIS A 326 -9.68 12.59 -14.63
C HIS A 326 -9.18 12.03 -15.98
N PRO A 327 -9.52 12.65 -17.13
CA PRO A 327 -9.23 12.09 -18.47
C PRO A 327 -7.75 11.75 -18.69
N VAL A 328 -6.84 12.63 -18.27
CA VAL A 328 -5.39 12.42 -18.40
C VAL A 328 -4.94 11.26 -17.51
N ALA A 329 -5.43 11.18 -16.30
CA ALA A 329 -5.09 10.07 -15.39
C ALA A 329 -5.62 8.73 -15.92
N ALA A 330 -6.82 8.72 -16.51
CA ALA A 330 -7.40 7.54 -17.14
C ALA A 330 -6.57 7.07 -18.34
N ALA A 331 -6.12 7.98 -19.21
CA ALA A 331 -5.28 7.65 -20.35
C ALA A 331 -3.92 7.07 -19.93
N VAL A 332 -3.30 7.65 -18.88
CA VAL A 332 -2.04 7.13 -18.30
C VAL A 332 -2.24 5.75 -17.68
N ALA A 333 -3.35 5.54 -16.94
CA ALA A 333 -3.66 4.25 -16.33
C ALA A 333 -3.90 3.15 -17.38
N LEU A 334 -4.60 3.48 -18.47
CA LEU A 334 -4.79 2.57 -19.63
C LEU A 334 -3.45 2.14 -20.22
N GLU A 335 -2.57 3.10 -20.49
CA GLU A 335 -1.25 2.83 -21.03
C GLU A 335 -0.40 2.00 -20.07
N ASN A 336 -0.46 2.29 -18.77
CA ASN A 336 0.23 1.51 -17.75
C ASN A 336 -0.26 0.04 -17.72
N ILE A 337 -1.58 -0.20 -17.77
CA ILE A 337 -2.14 -1.55 -17.82
C ILE A 337 -1.72 -2.26 -19.13
N ARG A 338 -1.71 -1.54 -20.27
CA ARG A 338 -1.23 -2.09 -21.54
C ARG A 338 0.21 -2.57 -21.44
N ILE A 339 1.12 -1.74 -20.87
CA ILE A 339 2.53 -2.09 -20.70
C ILE A 339 2.68 -3.31 -19.75
N LEU A 340 1.98 -3.32 -18.62
CA LEU A 340 2.02 -4.44 -17.67
C LEU A 340 1.64 -5.77 -18.36
N ARG A 341 0.65 -5.75 -19.26
CA ARG A 341 0.18 -6.92 -20.02
C ARG A 341 1.14 -7.31 -21.15
N GLU A 342 1.48 -6.37 -22.04
CA GLU A 342 2.27 -6.65 -23.24
C GLU A 342 3.71 -7.07 -22.93
N GLU A 343 4.32 -6.44 -21.93
CA GLU A 343 5.66 -6.82 -21.46
C GLU A 343 5.63 -8.00 -20.46
N LYS A 344 4.45 -8.54 -20.17
CA LYS A 344 4.25 -9.69 -19.26
C LYS A 344 4.93 -9.49 -17.90
N ILE A 345 4.83 -8.25 -17.36
CA ILE A 345 5.56 -7.88 -16.15
C ILE A 345 5.08 -8.69 -14.94
N VAL A 346 3.76 -8.91 -14.81
CA VAL A 346 3.19 -9.68 -13.70
C VAL A 346 3.66 -11.14 -13.76
N GLU A 347 3.66 -11.75 -14.93
CA GLU A 347 4.14 -13.12 -15.16
C GLU A 347 5.63 -13.25 -14.86
N ARG A 348 6.44 -12.27 -15.28
CA ARG A 348 7.88 -12.23 -14.96
C ARG A 348 8.11 -12.08 -13.46
N VAL A 349 7.34 -11.25 -12.77
CA VAL A 349 7.40 -11.15 -11.30
C VAL A 349 7.12 -12.51 -10.68
N ARG A 350 6.04 -13.19 -11.10
CA ARG A 350 5.64 -14.49 -10.58
C ARG A 350 6.70 -15.57 -10.79
N SER A 351 7.22 -15.69 -12.00
CA SER A 351 8.06 -16.82 -12.37
C SER A 351 9.56 -16.60 -12.12
N GLU A 352 10.02 -15.36 -12.05
CA GLU A 352 11.45 -15.04 -12.07
C GLU A 352 11.86 -14.13 -10.91
N THR A 353 11.44 -12.85 -10.92
CA THR A 353 12.04 -11.84 -10.04
C THR A 353 11.60 -11.97 -8.59
N ALA A 354 10.36 -12.37 -8.30
CA ALA A 354 9.89 -12.57 -6.93
C ALA A 354 10.57 -13.79 -6.26
N PRO A 355 10.62 -14.99 -6.87
CA PRO A 355 11.36 -16.10 -6.29
C PRO A 355 12.83 -15.75 -6.03
N TYR A 356 13.48 -15.02 -6.95
CA TYR A 356 14.85 -14.60 -6.80
C TYR A 356 15.04 -13.60 -5.65
N LEU A 357 14.22 -12.54 -5.59
CA LEU A 357 14.26 -11.56 -4.51
C LEU A 357 14.06 -12.23 -3.15
N GLN A 358 13.03 -13.07 -3.02
CA GLN A 358 12.71 -13.76 -1.76
C GLN A 358 13.84 -14.71 -1.34
N LYS A 359 14.52 -15.37 -2.28
CA LYS A 359 15.71 -16.16 -1.99
C LYS A 359 16.84 -15.28 -1.47
N ARG A 360 17.19 -14.21 -2.19
CA ARG A 360 18.28 -13.29 -1.84
C ARG A 360 18.06 -12.60 -0.49
N LEU A 361 16.81 -12.20 -0.19
CA LEU A 361 16.48 -11.61 1.10
C LEU A 361 16.66 -12.57 2.26
N ARG A 362 16.25 -13.84 2.09
CA ARG A 362 16.44 -14.87 3.13
C ARG A 362 17.91 -15.11 3.49
N GLU A 363 18.86 -14.83 2.59
CA GLU A 363 20.29 -14.90 2.90
C GLU A 363 20.72 -13.87 3.97
N LEU A 364 19.93 -12.82 4.21
CA LEU A 364 20.18 -11.85 5.28
C LEU A 364 19.83 -12.40 6.68
N SER A 365 19.13 -13.53 6.77
CA SER A 365 18.74 -14.14 8.04
C SER A 365 19.94 -14.65 8.85
N ASP A 366 21.13 -14.84 8.23
CA ASP A 366 22.36 -15.19 8.92
C ASP A 366 22.95 -14.02 9.71
N HIS A 367 22.61 -12.77 9.35
CA HIS A 367 23.13 -11.57 9.98
C HIS A 367 22.69 -11.47 11.46
N PRO A 368 23.59 -11.15 12.42
CA PRO A 368 23.27 -11.12 13.85
C PRO A 368 22.07 -10.23 14.22
N LEU A 369 21.91 -9.10 13.53
CA LEU A 369 20.86 -8.14 13.78
C LEU A 369 19.47 -8.57 13.24
N VAL A 370 19.39 -9.62 12.40
CA VAL A 370 18.15 -10.00 11.69
C VAL A 370 17.46 -11.14 12.41
N GLY A 371 16.28 -10.88 12.96
CA GLY A 371 15.44 -11.88 13.64
C GLY A 371 14.52 -12.62 12.69
N GLU A 372 13.94 -11.91 11.71
CA GLU A 372 13.06 -12.49 10.69
C GLU A 372 13.27 -11.81 9.34
N VAL A 373 13.14 -12.58 8.28
CA VAL A 373 12.93 -12.07 6.92
C VAL A 373 11.66 -12.68 6.38
N ARG A 374 10.71 -11.83 5.99
CA ARG A 374 9.44 -12.25 5.39
C ARG A 374 9.15 -11.48 4.10
N GLY A 375 8.33 -12.03 3.24
CA GLY A 375 7.89 -11.34 2.04
C GLY A 375 7.08 -12.21 1.10
N VAL A 376 6.38 -11.55 0.16
CA VAL A 376 5.59 -12.16 -0.92
C VAL A 376 5.76 -11.29 -2.16
N GLY A 377 5.94 -11.91 -3.31
CA GLY A 377 6.15 -11.17 -4.55
C GLY A 377 7.39 -10.28 -4.48
N LEU A 378 7.23 -9.01 -4.79
CA LEU A 378 8.25 -7.97 -4.61
C LEU A 378 7.97 -7.06 -3.40
N LEU A 379 7.43 -7.65 -2.34
CA LEU A 379 7.37 -7.08 -0.99
C LEU A 379 8.32 -7.85 -0.08
N GLY A 380 9.06 -7.15 0.78
CA GLY A 380 9.92 -7.78 1.77
C GLY A 380 10.05 -6.96 3.04
N ALA A 381 10.30 -7.64 4.15
CA ALA A 381 10.60 -7.06 5.44
C ALA A 381 11.76 -7.79 6.12
N ILE A 382 12.59 -7.03 6.83
CA ILE A 382 13.71 -7.49 7.63
C ILE A 382 13.49 -6.95 9.03
N GLU A 383 13.22 -7.83 9.99
CA GLU A 383 13.04 -7.47 11.40
C GLU A 383 14.38 -7.36 12.09
N LEU A 384 14.67 -6.20 12.66
CA LEU A 384 15.87 -5.95 13.43
C LEU A 384 15.62 -6.27 14.90
N VAL A 385 16.49 -7.11 15.47
CA VAL A 385 16.37 -7.58 16.86
C VAL A 385 17.71 -7.48 17.58
N LYS A 386 17.62 -7.30 18.90
CA LYS A 386 18.76 -7.36 19.81
C LYS A 386 19.14 -8.81 20.12
N ASP A 387 18.16 -9.68 20.24
CA ASP A 387 18.31 -11.10 20.47
C ASP A 387 17.33 -11.91 19.61
N LYS A 388 17.87 -12.83 18.80
CA LYS A 388 17.07 -13.65 17.87
C LYS A 388 16.21 -14.70 18.56
N ALA A 389 16.69 -15.26 19.67
CA ALA A 389 15.99 -16.34 20.36
C ALA A 389 14.76 -15.85 21.09
N THR A 390 14.86 -14.66 21.68
CA THR A 390 13.78 -14.02 22.43
C THR A 390 12.94 -13.05 21.57
N ARG A 391 13.40 -12.72 20.35
CA ARG A 391 12.82 -11.68 19.48
C ARG A 391 12.85 -10.27 20.11
N GLU A 392 13.76 -10.04 21.08
CA GLU A 392 13.89 -8.75 21.76
C GLU A 392 14.31 -7.67 20.77
N ARG A 393 13.60 -6.52 20.78
CA ARG A 393 13.84 -5.37 19.91
C ARG A 393 14.67 -4.29 20.60
N TYR A 394 15.20 -3.36 19.79
CA TYR A 394 15.91 -2.16 20.26
C TYR A 394 14.92 -1.02 20.54
N THR A 395 14.08 -1.17 21.57
CA THR A 395 13.01 -0.19 21.87
C THR A 395 13.52 1.25 22.08
N ASP A 396 14.74 1.41 22.63
CA ASP A 396 15.27 2.72 23.02
C ASP A 396 16.22 3.35 22.01
N LYS A 397 16.81 2.56 21.09
CA LYS A 397 17.85 3.03 20.17
C LYS A 397 17.34 3.30 18.75
N GLY A 398 16.14 2.84 18.38
CA GLY A 398 15.58 3.05 17.05
C GLY A 398 16.43 2.43 15.94
N ALA A 399 16.74 1.14 16.04
CA ALA A 399 17.65 0.43 15.11
C ALA A 399 17.21 0.59 13.64
N GLY A 400 15.90 0.54 13.36
CA GLY A 400 15.36 0.76 12.02
C GLY A 400 15.69 2.15 11.47
N MET A 401 15.57 3.20 12.27
CA MET A 401 15.90 4.56 11.82
C MET A 401 17.39 4.77 11.57
N ILE A 402 18.25 4.14 12.39
CA ILE A 402 19.71 4.12 12.17
C ILE A 402 20.02 3.42 10.85
N CYS A 403 19.47 2.22 10.63
CA CYS A 403 19.65 1.45 9.41
C CYS A 403 19.15 2.21 8.17
N ARG A 404 17.98 2.82 8.25
CA ARG A 404 17.42 3.65 7.17
C ARG A 404 18.35 4.82 6.81
N THR A 405 18.97 5.45 7.79
CA THR A 405 19.93 6.55 7.55
C THR A 405 21.14 6.02 6.78
N PHE A 406 21.73 4.89 7.22
CA PHE A 406 22.82 4.25 6.48
C PHE A 406 22.41 3.83 5.06
N CYS A 407 21.18 3.33 4.87
CA CYS A 407 20.70 3.01 3.52
C CYS A 407 20.71 4.24 2.62
N PHE A 408 20.15 5.36 3.05
CA PHE A 408 20.16 6.60 2.28
C PHE A 408 21.57 7.09 1.96
N ASP A 409 22.49 7.01 2.92
CA ASP A 409 23.88 7.47 2.74
C ASP A 409 24.70 6.52 1.86
N ASN A 410 24.27 5.28 1.68
CA ASN A 410 24.90 4.28 0.81
C ASN A 410 24.13 4.02 -0.50
N GLY A 411 23.28 4.95 -0.90
CA GLY A 411 22.59 4.91 -2.19
C GLY A 411 21.54 3.82 -2.32
N LEU A 412 20.77 3.57 -1.26
CA LEU A 412 19.62 2.66 -1.23
C LEU A 412 18.46 3.32 -0.49
N ILE A 413 17.26 3.27 -1.05
CA ILE A 413 16.05 3.63 -0.32
C ILE A 413 15.40 2.38 0.24
N MET A 414 15.29 2.33 1.57
CA MET A 414 14.44 1.43 2.33
C MET A 414 13.65 2.23 3.36
N ARG A 415 12.51 1.75 3.78
CA ARG A 415 11.70 2.39 4.82
C ARG A 415 11.81 1.62 6.13
N ALA A 416 11.94 2.36 7.24
CA ALA A 416 11.81 1.81 8.58
C ALA A 416 10.37 1.97 9.10
N VAL A 417 9.82 0.91 9.68
CA VAL A 417 8.57 0.90 10.46
C VAL A 417 8.92 0.32 11.82
N GLY A 418 9.13 1.20 12.81
CA GLY A 418 9.83 0.78 14.02
C GLY A 418 11.20 0.18 13.67
N ASP A 419 11.48 -1.00 14.15
CA ASP A 419 12.71 -1.75 13.85
C ASP A 419 12.55 -2.75 12.68
N THR A 420 11.52 -2.59 11.85
CA THR A 420 11.32 -3.36 10.64
C THR A 420 11.79 -2.56 9.42
N MET A 421 12.77 -3.07 8.66
CA MET A 421 13.17 -2.50 7.37
C MET A 421 12.37 -3.12 6.25
N ILE A 422 11.65 -2.30 5.47
CA ILE A 422 10.77 -2.79 4.40
C ILE A 422 11.26 -2.36 3.03
N ILE A 423 11.01 -3.21 2.04
CA ILE A 423 11.34 -3.03 0.63
C ILE A 423 10.17 -3.40 -0.28
N ALA A 424 10.08 -2.68 -1.38
CA ALA A 424 9.12 -2.89 -2.44
C ALA A 424 9.64 -2.26 -3.75
N PRO A 425 10.67 -2.82 -4.39
CA PRO A 425 11.30 -2.22 -5.56
C PRO A 425 10.33 -2.19 -6.76
N PRO A 426 10.59 -1.38 -7.82
CA PRO A 426 9.83 -1.45 -9.06
C PRO A 426 9.78 -2.87 -9.63
N LEU A 427 8.65 -3.26 -10.24
CA LEU A 427 8.45 -4.63 -10.74
C LEU A 427 9.40 -4.99 -11.88
N VAL A 428 9.96 -4.00 -12.53
CA VAL A 428 10.92 -4.14 -13.64
C VAL A 428 12.37 -4.35 -13.17
N ILE A 429 12.61 -4.45 -11.87
CA ILE A 429 13.94 -4.69 -11.31
C ILE A 429 14.59 -5.95 -11.91
N SER A 430 15.87 -5.88 -12.27
CA SER A 430 16.65 -7.00 -12.77
C SER A 430 17.31 -7.82 -11.66
N PHE A 431 17.79 -9.02 -11.96
CA PHE A 431 18.53 -9.86 -11.02
C PHE A 431 19.78 -9.15 -10.47
N ALA A 432 20.55 -8.48 -11.34
CA ALA A 432 21.72 -7.72 -10.92
C ALA A 432 21.37 -6.56 -9.97
N GLN A 433 20.23 -5.91 -10.20
CA GLN A 433 19.74 -4.84 -9.31
C GLN A 433 19.19 -5.40 -7.98
N ILE A 434 18.63 -6.60 -7.99
CA ILE A 434 18.25 -7.31 -6.75
C ILE A 434 19.52 -7.65 -5.94
N ASP A 435 20.59 -8.11 -6.61
CA ASP A 435 21.87 -8.36 -5.96
C ASP A 435 22.45 -7.09 -5.34
N GLU A 436 22.48 -5.98 -6.11
CA GLU A 436 22.89 -4.66 -5.60
C GLU A 436 22.09 -4.23 -4.37
N LEU A 437 20.75 -4.42 -4.41
CA LEU A 437 19.87 -4.08 -3.30
C LEU A 437 20.25 -4.86 -2.03
N VAL A 438 20.40 -6.18 -2.15
CA VAL A 438 20.68 -7.06 -1.00
C VAL A 438 22.09 -6.81 -0.45
N GLU A 439 23.09 -6.61 -1.31
CA GLU A 439 24.46 -6.27 -0.90
C GLU A 439 24.52 -4.95 -0.14
N LYS A 440 23.85 -3.92 -0.65
CA LYS A 440 23.73 -2.62 0.05
C LYS A 440 22.98 -2.75 1.38
N ALA A 441 21.89 -3.52 1.41
CA ALA A 441 21.16 -3.77 2.65
C ALA A 441 22.05 -4.47 3.69
N ARG A 442 22.80 -5.50 3.32
CA ARG A 442 23.75 -6.20 4.21
C ARG A 442 24.80 -5.24 4.76
N LYS A 443 25.43 -4.43 3.90
CA LYS A 443 26.37 -3.40 4.34
C LYS A 443 25.77 -2.45 5.36
N CYS A 444 24.52 -2.01 5.14
CA CYS A 444 23.85 -1.09 6.07
C CYS A 444 23.48 -1.77 7.39
N LEU A 445 23.17 -3.06 7.37
CA LEU A 445 22.99 -3.87 8.58
C LEU A 445 24.31 -3.97 9.38
N ASP A 446 25.46 -4.22 8.74
CA ASP A 446 26.77 -4.23 9.38
C ASP A 446 27.09 -2.90 10.07
N LEU A 447 26.87 -1.76 9.36
CA LEU A 447 27.07 -0.42 9.90
C LEU A 447 26.14 -0.13 11.08
N THR A 448 24.88 -0.58 10.99
CA THR A 448 23.89 -0.44 12.06
C THR A 448 24.30 -1.22 13.30
N LEU A 449 24.72 -2.48 13.13
CA LEU A 449 25.17 -3.33 14.22
C LEU A 449 26.37 -2.70 14.94
N ALA A 450 27.34 -2.17 14.21
CA ALA A 450 28.51 -1.52 14.79
C ALA A 450 28.14 -0.33 15.71
N VAL A 451 27.14 0.48 15.30
CA VAL A 451 26.63 1.61 16.12
C VAL A 451 25.85 1.12 17.35
N LEU A 452 25.10 0.03 17.22
CA LEU A 452 24.28 -0.49 18.32
C LEU A 452 25.11 -1.17 19.40
N GLN A 453 26.31 -1.67 19.06
CA GLN A 453 27.25 -2.36 19.97
C GLN A 453 28.26 -1.41 20.63
N GLY A 454 28.52 -0.24 20.06
CA GLY A 454 29.42 0.79 20.60
C GLY A 454 28.68 1.74 21.53
#